data_65dcfc1e32393146d8274a25f03677f2
#
_entry.id   65dcfc1e32393146d8274a25f03677f2
#
_cell.length_a   1.000
_cell.length_b   1.000
_cell.length_c   1.000
_cell.angle_alpha   90.00
_cell.angle_beta   90.00
_cell.angle_gamma   90.00
#
_symmetry.space_group_name_H-M   'P 1'
#
loop_
_entity.id
_entity.type
_entity.pdbx_description
1 polymer ?
#
loop_
_entity_poly.entity_id
_entity_poly.type
_entity_poly.pdbx_seq_one_letter_code
_entity_poly.pdbx_strand_id
1 'polypeptide(L)'
;MLPEIVYLTQLDTGIRIALPLTPEKVSDKREGNFISYNILNVGEVKIPNGEKLAQFSWNGILPGVSMLGMGIVSLFDWKPPRVMIGLLDGWKKNRKKLRLLVTGTAINHDVYIQNFTVTHEYFDRAEYSISFVQAKDILIKTTDEADGKTDGGSLDERPASAAAAASTQATGKTYTVKPGDTLWSISKKYLGNGSRYSEIYNSNKAVIGSNPNLIKPGQVLTIPG
;
A
#
# COMPACT_ATOMS: atom_id res chain seq x y z
N MET A 1 28.26 10.75 -19.55
CA MET A 1 26.87 10.55 -19.08
C MET A 1 26.88 9.31 -18.21
N LEU A 2 26.39 9.39 -16.99
CA LEU A 2 26.22 8.19 -16.17
C LEU A 2 25.09 7.33 -16.79
N PRO A 3 25.22 6.01 -16.83
CA PRO A 3 24.18 5.17 -17.38
C PRO A 3 22.90 5.33 -16.55
N GLU A 4 21.77 5.46 -17.23
CA GLU A 4 20.47 5.45 -16.57
C GLU A 4 20.20 4.02 -16.11
N ILE A 5 19.95 3.84 -14.81
CA ILE A 5 19.70 2.54 -14.21
C ILE A 5 18.35 2.58 -13.52
N VAL A 6 17.55 1.55 -13.71
CA VAL A 6 16.28 1.39 -13.02
C VAL A 6 16.47 0.49 -11.80
N TYR A 7 16.16 1.03 -10.64
CA TYR A 7 16.17 0.30 -9.37
C TYR A 7 14.75 0.07 -8.87
N LEU A 8 14.52 -1.15 -8.40
CA LEU A 8 13.31 -1.51 -7.66
C LEU A 8 13.73 -2.00 -6.27
N THR A 9 13.22 -1.37 -5.24
CA THR A 9 13.50 -1.72 -3.85
C THR A 9 12.21 -2.08 -3.14
N GLN A 10 12.12 -3.26 -2.56
CA GLN A 10 11.00 -3.68 -1.73
C GLN A 10 11.11 -2.99 -0.36
N LEU A 11 10.09 -2.20 0.02
CA LEU A 11 10.18 -1.31 1.19
C LEU A 11 10.15 -2.03 2.54
N ASP A 12 9.51 -3.18 2.62
CA ASP A 12 9.39 -3.96 3.88
C ASP A 12 10.64 -4.78 4.21
N THR A 13 11.37 -5.26 3.20
CA THR A 13 12.56 -6.13 3.38
C THR A 13 13.87 -5.46 3.00
N GLY A 14 13.81 -4.31 2.32
CA GLY A 14 14.99 -3.63 1.78
C GLY A 14 15.63 -4.34 0.58
N ILE A 15 15.03 -5.40 0.06
CA ILE A 15 15.57 -6.11 -1.11
C ILE A 15 15.54 -5.19 -2.31
N ARG A 16 16.73 -4.91 -2.86
CA ARG A 16 16.92 -4.06 -4.02
C ARG A 16 17.39 -4.88 -5.21
N ILE A 17 16.84 -4.57 -6.36
CA ILE A 17 17.30 -5.07 -7.65
C ILE A 17 17.56 -3.89 -8.58
N ALA A 18 18.60 -4.01 -9.41
CA ALA A 18 18.77 -3.17 -10.59
C ALA A 18 18.34 -3.97 -11.81
N LEU A 19 17.73 -3.30 -12.79
CA LEU A 19 17.48 -3.95 -14.08
C LEU A 19 18.81 -4.13 -14.80
N PRO A 20 19.14 -5.34 -15.25
CA PRO A 20 20.42 -5.62 -15.89
C PRO A 20 20.56 -4.97 -17.27
N LEU A 21 19.44 -4.70 -17.92
CA LEU A 21 19.34 -3.86 -19.11
C LEU A 21 18.34 -2.75 -18.85
N THR A 22 18.76 -1.51 -19.12
CA THR A 22 17.90 -0.33 -19.03
C THR A 22 16.89 -0.35 -20.18
N PRO A 23 15.59 -0.14 -19.91
CA PRO A 23 14.61 -0.01 -20.99
C PRO A 23 14.89 1.21 -21.84
N GLU A 24 14.65 1.12 -23.15
CA GLU A 24 14.85 2.25 -24.07
C GLU A 24 13.93 3.44 -23.79
N LYS A 25 12.73 3.16 -23.30
CA LYS A 25 11.72 4.16 -22.97
C LYS A 25 11.02 3.79 -21.68
N VAL A 26 10.93 4.75 -20.78
CA VAL A 26 10.08 4.67 -19.59
C VAL A 26 8.92 5.64 -19.79
N SER A 27 7.70 5.14 -19.85
CA SER A 27 6.49 5.96 -19.91
C SER A 27 6.12 6.41 -18.50
N ASP A 28 6.03 7.72 -18.29
CA ASP A 28 5.50 8.35 -17.06
C ASP A 28 4.19 9.04 -17.43
N LYS A 29 3.07 8.45 -17.01
CA LYS A 29 1.74 8.94 -17.33
C LYS A 29 1.10 9.56 -16.10
N ARG A 30 0.83 10.87 -16.17
CA ARG A 30 0.16 11.64 -15.13
C ARG A 30 -1.10 12.28 -15.72
N GLU A 31 -2.24 11.98 -15.14
CA GLU A 31 -3.53 12.48 -15.60
C GLU A 31 -4.25 13.22 -14.48
N GLY A 32 -4.82 14.39 -14.82
CA GLY A 32 -5.80 15.06 -13.95
C GLY A 32 -7.09 14.24 -13.87
N ASN A 33 -7.72 14.25 -12.71
CA ASN A 33 -9.05 13.71 -12.54
C ASN A 33 -10.07 14.83 -12.65
N PHE A 34 -11.11 14.64 -13.49
CA PHE A 34 -12.16 15.63 -13.71
C PHE A 34 -13.53 14.96 -13.56
N ILE A 35 -14.46 15.67 -12.95
CA ILE A 35 -15.87 15.30 -12.92
C ILE A 35 -16.59 16.13 -13.97
N SER A 36 -17.32 15.48 -14.87
CA SER A 36 -18.14 16.14 -15.90
C SER A 36 -19.58 16.27 -15.44
N TYR A 37 -20.14 17.46 -15.60
CA TYR A 37 -21.56 17.76 -15.39
C TYR A 37 -22.15 18.29 -16.67
N ASN A 38 -23.33 17.74 -17.08
CA ASN A 38 -24.13 18.31 -18.14
C ASN A 38 -25.17 19.27 -17.55
N ILE A 39 -24.98 20.56 -17.79
CA ILE A 39 -25.89 21.60 -17.33
C ILE A 39 -26.81 22.01 -18.48
N LEU A 40 -28.13 22.00 -18.26
CA LEU A 40 -29.11 22.45 -19.24
C LEU A 40 -28.79 23.88 -19.70
N ASN A 41 -28.79 24.09 -21.01
CA ASN A 41 -28.48 25.37 -21.69
C ASN A 41 -27.02 25.88 -21.58
N VAL A 42 -26.12 25.17 -20.88
CA VAL A 42 -24.69 25.54 -20.76
C VAL A 42 -23.81 24.49 -21.44
N GLY A 43 -24.23 23.22 -21.45
CA GLY A 43 -23.46 22.11 -21.99
C GLY A 43 -22.61 21.40 -20.94
N GLU A 44 -21.55 20.71 -21.39
CA GLU A 44 -20.64 19.94 -20.51
C GLU A 44 -19.68 20.88 -19.78
N VAL A 45 -19.67 20.81 -18.45
CA VAL A 45 -18.71 21.52 -17.59
C VAL A 45 -17.83 20.48 -16.89
N LYS A 46 -16.49 20.65 -16.95
CA LYS A 46 -15.50 19.79 -16.29
C LYS A 46 -14.89 20.49 -15.10
N ILE A 47 -15.07 19.90 -13.93
CA ILE A 47 -14.50 20.42 -12.67
C ILE A 47 -13.33 19.52 -12.27
N PRO A 48 -12.13 20.09 -12.00
CA PRO A 48 -10.99 19.34 -11.51
C PRO A 48 -11.33 18.64 -10.18
N ASN A 49 -11.04 17.34 -10.09
CA ASN A 49 -11.26 16.54 -8.88
C ASN A 49 -9.98 15.80 -8.49
N GLY A 50 -8.91 16.57 -8.26
CA GLY A 50 -7.61 16.04 -7.90
C GLY A 50 -6.83 15.43 -9.07
N GLU A 51 -5.88 14.56 -8.76
CA GLU A 51 -5.02 13.87 -9.70
C GLU A 51 -5.25 12.36 -9.64
N LYS A 52 -5.18 11.70 -10.79
CA LYS A 52 -5.09 10.25 -10.83
C LYS A 52 -3.70 9.80 -10.37
N LEU A 53 -3.60 8.56 -9.92
CA LEU A 53 -2.32 7.97 -9.57
C LEU A 53 -1.41 7.90 -10.80
N ALA A 54 -0.17 8.33 -10.65
CA ALA A 54 0.82 8.23 -11.72
C ALA A 54 1.04 6.76 -12.11
N GLN A 55 1.21 6.52 -13.40
CA GLN A 55 1.46 5.19 -13.95
C GLN A 55 2.80 5.20 -14.67
N PHE A 56 3.62 4.18 -14.40
CA PHE A 56 4.91 4.00 -15.03
C PHE A 56 4.89 2.68 -15.79
N SER A 57 5.40 2.66 -17.02
CA SER A 57 5.45 1.42 -17.79
C SER A 57 6.59 1.41 -18.78
N TRP A 58 7.09 0.21 -19.04
CA TRP A 58 8.09 -0.04 -20.08
C TRP A 58 8.08 -1.49 -20.54
N ASN A 59 8.75 -1.71 -21.66
CA ASN A 59 9.11 -3.04 -22.15
C ASN A 59 10.63 -3.19 -22.05
N GLY A 60 11.09 -4.40 -21.83
CA GLY A 60 12.51 -4.68 -21.73
C GLY A 60 12.83 -6.14 -21.96
N ILE A 61 14.11 -6.44 -21.93
CA ILE A 61 14.65 -7.78 -22.09
C ILE A 61 15.37 -8.18 -20.81
N LEU A 62 15.10 -9.37 -20.32
CA LEU A 62 15.88 -10.02 -19.28
C LEU A 62 16.96 -10.85 -19.95
N PRO A 63 18.25 -10.40 -19.86
CA PRO A 63 19.33 -11.05 -20.56
C PRO A 63 19.71 -12.36 -19.91
N GLY A 64 19.93 -13.37 -20.73
CA GLY A 64 20.50 -14.64 -20.32
C GLY A 64 22.02 -14.65 -20.28
N VAL A 65 22.58 -15.84 -20.04
CA VAL A 65 24.04 -16.04 -19.90
C VAL A 65 24.79 -15.68 -21.19
N SER A 66 24.19 -15.94 -22.35
CA SER A 66 24.81 -15.64 -23.65
C SER A 66 25.06 -14.14 -23.88
N MET A 67 24.30 -13.27 -23.22
CA MET A 67 24.41 -11.82 -23.37
C MET A 67 25.44 -11.18 -22.41
N LEU A 68 25.95 -11.91 -21.42
CA LEU A 68 26.89 -11.38 -20.41
C LEU A 68 28.23 -10.93 -21.00
N GLY A 69 28.66 -11.55 -22.12
CA GLY A 69 29.92 -11.20 -22.79
C GLY A 69 29.85 -9.97 -23.69
N MET A 70 28.67 -9.38 -23.91
CA MET A 70 28.49 -8.29 -24.87
C MET A 70 28.75 -6.90 -24.27
N GLY A 71 29.15 -6.79 -23.01
CA GLY A 71 29.48 -5.51 -22.36
C GLY A 71 28.29 -4.58 -22.08
N ILE A 72 27.08 -4.99 -22.42
CA ILE A 72 25.84 -4.21 -22.31
C ILE A 72 25.16 -4.48 -20.94
N VAL A 73 25.46 -5.61 -20.32
CA VAL A 73 24.81 -6.07 -19.09
C VAL A 73 25.72 -5.82 -17.89
N SER A 74 25.18 -5.18 -16.85
CA SER A 74 25.90 -5.02 -15.57
C SER A 74 26.04 -6.39 -14.88
N LEU A 75 27.26 -6.87 -14.75
CA LEU A 75 27.56 -8.16 -14.12
C LEU A 75 27.28 -8.18 -12.61
N PHE A 76 27.38 -7.02 -11.94
CA PHE A 76 27.23 -6.94 -10.48
C PHE A 76 25.79 -7.19 -9.99
N ASP A 77 24.80 -6.84 -10.80
CA ASP A 77 23.39 -6.95 -10.44
C ASP A 77 22.64 -8.00 -11.27
N TRP A 78 23.34 -8.69 -12.18
CA TRP A 78 22.71 -9.66 -13.05
C TRP A 78 22.16 -10.86 -12.27
N LYS A 79 20.93 -11.21 -12.60
CA LYS A 79 20.27 -12.43 -12.15
C LYS A 79 19.71 -13.18 -13.37
N PRO A 80 19.75 -14.52 -13.36
CA PRO A 80 19.11 -15.29 -14.43
C PRO A 80 17.66 -14.86 -14.65
N PRO A 81 17.16 -14.82 -15.90
CA PRO A 81 15.79 -14.42 -16.22
C PRO A 81 14.74 -15.09 -15.33
N ARG A 82 14.88 -16.40 -15.13
CA ARG A 82 13.96 -17.19 -14.29
C ARG A 82 13.87 -16.67 -12.84
N VAL A 83 14.98 -16.28 -12.26
CA VAL A 83 15.04 -15.74 -10.89
C VAL A 83 14.40 -14.35 -10.84
N MET A 84 14.70 -13.49 -11.82
CA MET A 84 14.14 -12.16 -11.92
C MET A 84 12.62 -12.20 -12.12
N ILE A 85 12.14 -13.06 -13.01
CA ILE A 85 10.70 -13.27 -13.25
C ILE A 85 10.01 -13.73 -11.98
N GLY A 86 10.57 -14.74 -11.29
CA GLY A 86 10.00 -15.25 -10.03
C GLY A 86 9.90 -14.19 -8.94
N LEU A 87 10.89 -13.30 -8.85
CA LEU A 87 10.92 -12.21 -7.88
C LEU A 87 9.86 -11.15 -8.21
N LEU A 88 9.80 -10.68 -9.46
CA LEU A 88 8.83 -9.67 -9.89
C LEU A 88 7.38 -10.19 -9.80
N ASP A 89 7.14 -11.44 -10.20
CA ASP A 89 5.83 -12.07 -10.08
C ASP A 89 5.43 -12.27 -8.60
N GLY A 90 6.39 -12.66 -7.76
CA GLY A 90 6.20 -12.75 -6.31
C GLY A 90 5.83 -11.40 -5.69
N TRP A 91 6.48 -10.32 -6.08
CA TRP A 91 6.13 -8.98 -5.61
C TRP A 91 4.74 -8.54 -6.07
N LYS A 92 4.37 -8.84 -7.33
CA LYS A 92 3.03 -8.59 -7.86
C LYS A 92 1.96 -9.37 -7.09
N LYS A 93 2.12 -10.69 -6.93
CA LYS A 93 1.17 -11.57 -6.24
C LYS A 93 0.95 -11.17 -4.78
N ASN A 94 2.03 -10.84 -4.09
CA ASN A 94 1.99 -10.44 -2.68
C ASN A 94 1.71 -8.95 -2.48
N ARG A 95 1.39 -8.20 -3.54
CA ARG A 95 1.08 -6.75 -3.50
C ARG A 95 2.13 -5.96 -2.72
N LYS A 96 3.42 -6.25 -2.98
CA LYS A 96 4.52 -5.59 -2.27
C LYS A 96 4.67 -4.15 -2.72
N LYS A 97 4.83 -3.23 -1.75
CA LYS A 97 5.12 -1.82 -2.01
C LYS A 97 6.60 -1.70 -2.35
N LEU A 98 6.88 -1.11 -3.51
CA LEU A 98 8.22 -0.98 -4.07
C LEU A 98 8.58 0.49 -4.20
N ARG A 99 9.86 0.84 -4.03
CA ARG A 99 10.42 2.11 -4.46
C ARG A 99 10.97 1.95 -5.87
N LEU A 100 10.40 2.68 -6.81
CA LEU A 100 10.91 2.81 -8.18
C LEU A 100 11.81 4.05 -8.27
N LEU A 101 13.08 3.83 -8.60
CA LEU A 101 14.05 4.88 -8.84
C LEU A 101 14.65 4.69 -10.24
N VAL A 102 14.54 5.72 -11.09
CA VAL A 102 15.22 5.78 -12.39
C VAL A 102 16.27 6.88 -12.32
N THR A 103 17.55 6.51 -12.34
CA THR A 103 18.65 7.47 -12.26
C THR A 103 18.65 8.39 -13.47
N GLY A 104 19.05 9.65 -13.31
CA GLY A 104 19.01 10.63 -14.40
C GLY A 104 17.63 11.24 -14.68
N THR A 105 16.58 10.76 -14.00
CA THR A 105 15.22 11.27 -14.13
C THR A 105 14.63 11.71 -12.78
N ALA A 106 13.47 12.38 -12.82
CA ALA A 106 12.72 12.74 -11.61
C ALA A 106 11.86 11.58 -11.05
N ILE A 107 12.00 10.35 -11.58
CA ILE A 107 11.20 9.20 -11.17
C ILE A 107 11.81 8.60 -9.90
N ASN A 108 11.18 8.90 -8.76
CA ASN A 108 11.46 8.30 -7.46
C ASN A 108 10.17 8.23 -6.67
N HIS A 109 9.42 7.14 -6.87
CA HIS A 109 8.07 6.98 -6.33
C HIS A 109 7.87 5.61 -5.72
N ASP A 110 7.02 5.57 -4.70
CA ASP A 110 6.50 4.32 -4.18
C ASP A 110 5.41 3.83 -5.13
N VAL A 111 5.49 2.55 -5.50
CA VAL A 111 4.65 1.96 -6.53
C VAL A 111 4.24 0.54 -6.17
N TYR A 112 3.16 0.07 -6.81
CA TYR A 112 2.78 -1.34 -6.89
C TYR A 112 2.89 -1.81 -8.34
N ILE A 113 3.28 -3.07 -8.54
CA ILE A 113 3.23 -3.69 -9.87
C ILE A 113 1.76 -3.92 -10.22
N GLN A 114 1.30 -3.26 -11.29
CA GLN A 114 -0.07 -3.41 -11.81
C GLN A 114 -0.14 -4.60 -12.77
N ASN A 115 0.71 -4.60 -13.79
CA ASN A 115 0.81 -5.69 -14.76
C ASN A 115 2.26 -6.11 -14.94
N PHE A 116 2.45 -7.40 -15.14
CA PHE A 116 3.72 -7.99 -15.51
C PHE A 116 3.44 -9.16 -16.45
N THR A 117 3.94 -9.07 -17.66
CA THR A 117 3.80 -10.07 -18.70
C THR A 117 5.18 -10.45 -19.21
N VAL A 118 5.41 -11.72 -19.42
CA VAL A 118 6.68 -12.26 -19.92
C VAL A 118 6.41 -13.09 -21.15
N THR A 119 7.21 -12.88 -22.19
CA THR A 119 7.22 -13.69 -23.41
C THR A 119 8.58 -14.37 -23.53
N HIS A 120 8.57 -15.68 -23.63
CA HIS A 120 9.77 -16.48 -23.81
C HIS A 120 9.97 -16.75 -25.30
N GLU A 121 10.89 -16.06 -25.93
CA GLU A 121 11.25 -16.28 -27.34
C GLU A 121 12.38 -17.30 -27.51
N TYR A 122 13.31 -17.33 -26.54
CA TYR A 122 14.49 -18.20 -26.55
C TYR A 122 14.73 -18.79 -25.16
N PHE A 123 15.44 -19.89 -25.09
CA PHE A 123 15.76 -20.56 -23.82
C PHE A 123 16.60 -19.71 -22.86
N ASP A 124 17.31 -18.68 -23.38
CA ASP A 124 18.32 -17.91 -22.65
C ASP A 124 17.91 -16.47 -22.36
N ARG A 125 16.85 -15.96 -22.99
CA ARG A 125 16.34 -14.59 -22.76
C ARG A 125 14.83 -14.55 -22.68
N ALA A 126 14.30 -13.55 -21.99
CA ALA A 126 12.87 -13.32 -21.93
C ALA A 126 12.56 -11.84 -22.18
N GLU A 127 11.59 -11.56 -23.01
CA GLU A 127 11.01 -10.22 -23.14
C GLU A 127 9.94 -10.02 -22.07
N TYR A 128 9.87 -8.83 -21.52
CA TYR A 128 8.85 -8.52 -20.52
C TYR A 128 8.22 -7.16 -20.74
N SER A 129 6.97 -7.03 -20.35
CA SER A 129 6.24 -5.78 -20.22
C SER A 129 5.81 -5.62 -18.77
N ILE A 130 6.08 -4.46 -18.20
CA ILE A 130 5.74 -4.18 -16.81
C ILE A 130 5.07 -2.81 -16.69
N SER A 131 4.03 -2.72 -15.87
CA SER A 131 3.40 -1.46 -15.51
C SER A 131 3.24 -1.34 -14.00
N PHE A 132 3.43 -0.14 -13.52
CA PHE A 132 3.32 0.24 -12.12
C PHE A 132 2.28 1.32 -11.94
N VAL A 133 1.67 1.33 -10.78
CA VAL A 133 0.80 2.41 -10.31
C VAL A 133 1.40 3.00 -9.04
N GLN A 134 1.37 4.32 -8.92
CA GLN A 134 1.85 5.03 -7.73
C GLN A 134 1.11 4.55 -6.48
N ALA A 135 1.86 4.24 -5.43
CA ALA A 135 1.32 3.99 -4.11
C ALA A 135 1.13 5.33 -3.40
N LYS A 136 -0.12 5.69 -3.15
CA LYS A 136 -0.47 6.88 -2.36
C LYS A 136 -0.98 6.42 -0.99
N ASP A 137 -0.32 6.87 0.07
CA ASP A 137 -0.80 6.60 1.42
C ASP A 137 -2.02 7.48 1.69
N ILE A 138 -3.13 6.84 2.04
CA ILE A 138 -4.35 7.54 2.38
C ILE A 138 -4.24 7.94 3.86
N LEU A 139 -3.98 9.20 4.13
CA LEU A 139 -4.20 9.78 5.45
C LEU A 139 -5.71 10.01 5.58
N ILE A 140 -6.40 9.08 6.19
CA ILE A 140 -7.79 9.31 6.61
C ILE A 140 -7.73 10.29 7.79
N LYS A 141 -7.85 11.57 7.49
CA LYS A 141 -8.17 12.54 8.55
C LYS A 141 -9.63 12.28 8.93
N THR A 142 -9.85 11.62 10.04
CA THR A 142 -11.16 11.62 10.69
C THR A 142 -11.38 13.05 11.19
N THR A 143 -12.27 13.76 10.53
CA THR A 143 -12.71 15.08 10.95
C THR A 143 -13.56 14.93 12.21
N ASP A 144 -12.91 14.84 13.37
CA ASP A 144 -13.50 15.20 14.65
C ASP A 144 -12.86 16.53 15.04
N GLU A 145 -13.17 17.61 14.29
CA GLU A 145 -12.80 18.96 14.69
C GLU A 145 -13.79 19.99 14.17
N ALA A 146 -14.76 20.27 15.02
CA ALA A 146 -15.09 21.66 15.32
C ALA A 146 -14.19 22.07 16.49
N ASP A 147 -12.93 22.42 16.25
CA ASP A 147 -12.22 23.49 16.95
C ASP A 147 -10.80 23.64 16.37
N GLY A 148 -10.49 24.89 15.99
CA GLY A 148 -9.24 25.19 15.33
C GLY A 148 -8.02 25.06 16.23
N LYS A 149 -7.03 24.35 15.74
CA LYS A 149 -5.61 24.66 15.92
C LYS A 149 -4.75 23.84 14.96
N THR A 150 -4.12 24.52 14.04
CA THR A 150 -2.99 24.03 13.24
C THR A 150 -1.79 23.81 14.16
N ASP A 151 -1.25 22.59 14.15
CA ASP A 151 0.17 22.42 14.42
C ASP A 151 0.72 21.22 13.64
N GLY A 152 1.84 21.46 12.94
CA GLY A 152 2.52 20.49 12.10
C GLY A 152 3.26 19.47 12.97
N GLY A 153 3.03 18.21 12.69
CA GLY A 153 3.71 17.08 13.31
C GLY A 153 3.94 15.97 12.31
N SER A 154 5.20 15.79 11.96
CA SER A 154 5.75 14.62 11.29
C SER A 154 5.33 13.35 12.01
N LEU A 155 4.85 12.35 11.26
CA LEU A 155 4.63 11.01 11.78
C LEU A 155 5.55 10.04 11.04
N ASP A 156 6.69 9.86 11.66
CA ASP A 156 7.49 8.67 11.48
C ASP A 156 7.14 7.62 12.55
N GLU A 157 7.29 6.37 12.13
CA GLU A 157 7.44 5.15 12.92
C GLU A 157 6.22 4.42 13.49
N ARG A 158 6.02 3.30 12.81
CA ARG A 158 5.37 2.10 13.35
C ARG A 158 6.46 1.08 13.70
N PRO A 159 6.57 0.60 14.93
CA PRO A 159 7.22 -0.66 15.18
C PRO A 159 6.25 -1.82 15.09
N ALA A 160 6.70 -2.86 14.42
CA ALA A 160 6.08 -4.16 14.38
C ALA A 160 6.38 -4.96 15.65
N SER A 161 5.45 -5.91 15.93
CA SER A 161 5.70 -7.15 16.65
C SER A 161 5.72 -7.11 18.17
N ALA A 162 4.83 -7.84 18.80
CA ALA A 162 5.09 -9.17 19.34
C ALA A 162 3.86 -9.69 20.09
N ALA A 163 3.59 -10.95 19.84
CA ALA A 163 2.65 -11.74 20.61
C ALA A 163 3.22 -12.02 22.01
N ALA A 164 2.39 -11.94 23.03
CA ALA A 164 2.45 -12.83 24.17
C ALA A 164 1.20 -12.71 25.03
N ALA A 165 0.63 -13.84 25.34
CA ALA A 165 -0.47 -14.04 26.26
C ALA A 165 -0.09 -13.68 27.68
N ALA A 166 -1.00 -13.03 28.41
CA ALA A 166 -1.14 -13.22 29.85
C ALA A 166 -2.51 -12.73 30.30
N SER A 167 -3.26 -13.63 30.86
CA SER A 167 -4.45 -13.39 31.63
C SER A 167 -4.12 -12.57 32.87
N THR A 168 -4.80 -11.45 33.09
CA THR A 168 -4.92 -10.87 34.44
C THR A 168 -6.25 -10.14 34.53
N GLN A 169 -7.01 -10.48 35.52
CA GLN A 169 -8.28 -9.88 35.93
C GLN A 169 -8.11 -8.37 36.12
N ALA A 170 -8.93 -7.60 35.43
CA ALA A 170 -8.99 -6.15 35.59
C ALA A 170 -10.38 -5.77 36.09
N THR A 171 -10.42 -4.95 37.11
CA THR A 171 -11.57 -4.24 37.65
C THR A 171 -12.19 -3.37 36.52
N GLY A 172 -13.25 -3.95 35.91
CA GLY A 172 -13.85 -3.32 34.71
C GLY A 172 -14.84 -2.22 35.09
N LYS A 173 -14.73 -1.09 34.38
CA LYS A 173 -15.81 -0.08 34.33
C LYS A 173 -16.97 -0.63 33.51
N THR A 174 -18.22 -0.43 33.94
CA THR A 174 -19.40 -0.81 33.16
C THR A 174 -19.87 0.33 32.28
N TYR A 175 -20.32 0.00 31.05
CA TYR A 175 -20.88 0.95 30.10
C TYR A 175 -22.18 0.45 29.51
N THR A 176 -23.23 1.29 29.54
CA THR A 176 -24.51 0.99 28.88
C THR A 176 -24.51 1.48 27.46
N VAL A 177 -24.70 0.57 26.50
CA VAL A 177 -24.75 0.84 25.05
C VAL A 177 -25.88 1.82 24.70
N LYS A 178 -25.57 2.85 23.95
CA LYS A 178 -26.51 3.85 23.44
C LYS A 178 -26.84 3.56 21.96
N PRO A 179 -27.97 4.09 21.44
CA PRO A 179 -28.26 4.01 20.00
C PRO A 179 -27.13 4.62 19.16
N GLY A 180 -26.65 3.85 18.17
CA GLY A 180 -25.54 4.27 17.30
C GLY A 180 -24.13 3.87 17.78
N ASP A 181 -23.99 3.29 18.98
CA ASP A 181 -22.70 2.81 19.46
C ASP A 181 -22.25 1.55 18.72
N THR A 182 -20.92 1.44 18.58
CA THR A 182 -20.24 0.24 18.11
C THR A 182 -19.16 -0.16 19.13
N LEU A 183 -18.78 -1.43 19.18
CA LEU A 183 -17.69 -1.87 20.07
C LEU A 183 -16.39 -1.11 19.77
N TRP A 184 -16.19 -0.73 18.51
CA TRP A 184 -15.02 0.05 18.08
C TRP A 184 -15.04 1.46 18.68
N SER A 185 -16.20 2.16 18.61
CA SER A 185 -16.33 3.50 19.20
C SER A 185 -16.21 3.50 20.72
N ILE A 186 -16.78 2.47 21.38
CA ILE A 186 -16.68 2.27 22.83
C ILE A 186 -15.21 1.97 23.22
N SER A 187 -14.54 1.10 22.49
CA SER A 187 -13.12 0.77 22.71
C SER A 187 -12.22 2.01 22.52
N LYS A 188 -12.45 2.80 21.48
CA LYS A 188 -11.71 4.05 21.26
C LYS A 188 -11.89 5.01 22.42
N LYS A 189 -13.11 5.15 22.94
CA LYS A 189 -13.45 6.07 24.02
C LYS A 189 -12.87 5.66 25.39
N TYR A 190 -12.91 4.37 25.72
CA TYR A 190 -12.56 3.89 27.05
C TYR A 190 -11.18 3.24 27.15
N LEU A 191 -10.68 2.65 26.06
CA LEU A 191 -9.37 2.01 25.97
C LEU A 191 -8.36 2.82 25.15
N GLY A 192 -8.78 3.99 24.63
CA GLY A 192 -7.93 4.87 23.81
C GLY A 192 -7.67 4.37 22.40
N ASN A 193 -8.05 3.13 22.07
CA ASN A 193 -7.81 2.53 20.76
C ASN A 193 -8.99 1.67 20.31
N GLY A 194 -9.60 2.02 19.17
CA GLY A 194 -10.73 1.28 18.59
C GLY A 194 -10.40 -0.16 18.20
N SER A 195 -9.16 -0.46 17.83
CA SER A 195 -8.73 -1.82 17.47
C SER A 195 -8.78 -2.81 18.64
N ARG A 196 -8.84 -2.30 19.89
CA ARG A 196 -8.98 -3.12 21.09
C ARG A 196 -10.43 -3.56 21.39
N TYR A 197 -11.36 -3.33 20.45
CA TYR A 197 -12.76 -3.75 20.58
C TYR A 197 -12.91 -5.25 20.87
N SER A 198 -11.96 -6.06 20.41
CA SER A 198 -11.93 -7.50 20.69
C SER A 198 -11.79 -7.84 22.19
N GLU A 199 -11.14 -6.98 22.96
CA GLU A 199 -11.00 -7.15 24.41
C GLU A 199 -12.36 -6.94 25.10
N ILE A 200 -13.09 -5.88 24.70
CA ILE A 200 -14.45 -5.65 25.20
C ILE A 200 -15.37 -6.79 24.77
N TYR A 201 -15.27 -7.25 23.51
CA TYR A 201 -16.08 -8.38 23.04
C TYR A 201 -15.82 -9.65 23.83
N ASN A 202 -14.56 -10.01 24.04
CA ASN A 202 -14.18 -11.23 24.77
C ASN A 202 -14.67 -11.21 26.23
N SER A 203 -14.60 -10.04 26.88
CA SER A 203 -15.09 -9.85 28.25
C SER A 203 -16.62 -9.88 28.35
N ASN A 204 -17.34 -9.69 27.24
CA ASN A 204 -18.81 -9.59 27.20
C ASN A 204 -19.46 -10.57 26.22
N LYS A 205 -18.78 -11.63 25.84
CA LYS A 205 -19.26 -12.60 24.85
C LYS A 205 -20.59 -13.25 25.26
N ALA A 206 -20.82 -13.46 26.53
CA ALA A 206 -22.08 -13.98 27.04
C ALA A 206 -23.28 -13.01 26.83
N VAL A 207 -23.01 -11.72 26.87
CA VAL A 207 -24.05 -10.67 26.71
C VAL A 207 -24.25 -10.30 25.25
N ILE A 208 -23.19 -10.25 24.46
CA ILE A 208 -23.21 -9.85 23.05
C ILE A 208 -23.62 -11.01 22.14
N GLY A 209 -23.21 -12.24 22.49
CA GLY A 209 -23.41 -13.43 21.66
C GLY A 209 -22.25 -13.67 20.69
N SER A 210 -22.52 -14.43 19.61
CA SER A 210 -21.48 -14.88 18.66
C SER A 210 -20.99 -13.83 17.65
N ASN A 211 -21.72 -12.70 17.51
CA ASN A 211 -21.37 -11.66 16.54
C ASN A 211 -21.06 -10.32 17.21
N PRO A 212 -19.81 -9.84 17.16
CA PRO A 212 -19.40 -8.59 17.80
C PRO A 212 -20.08 -7.33 17.22
N ASN A 213 -20.66 -7.41 16.03
CA ASN A 213 -21.33 -6.30 15.39
C ASN A 213 -22.80 -6.12 15.78
N LEU A 214 -23.33 -7.04 16.62
CA LEU A 214 -24.73 -7.04 17.02
C LEU A 214 -24.94 -6.61 18.48
N ILE A 215 -24.34 -5.49 18.87
CA ILE A 215 -24.67 -4.88 20.18
C ILE A 215 -25.99 -4.13 20.09
N LYS A 216 -26.77 -4.17 21.16
CA LYS A 216 -28.09 -3.54 21.23
C LYS A 216 -28.08 -2.39 22.24
N PRO A 217 -28.76 -1.28 21.96
CA PRO A 217 -28.97 -0.23 22.96
C PRO A 217 -29.57 -0.79 24.26
N GLY A 218 -29.04 -0.34 25.39
CA GLY A 218 -29.43 -0.83 26.73
C GLY A 218 -28.61 -2.00 27.23
N GLN A 219 -27.77 -2.66 26.44
CA GLN A 219 -26.83 -3.68 26.93
C GLN A 219 -25.76 -3.07 27.84
N VAL A 220 -25.48 -3.72 28.96
CA VAL A 220 -24.41 -3.31 29.87
C VAL A 220 -23.17 -4.14 29.59
N LEU A 221 -22.11 -3.46 29.18
CA LEU A 221 -20.82 -4.06 28.82
C LEU A 221 -19.77 -3.75 29.89
N THR A 222 -18.96 -4.73 30.25
CA THR A 222 -17.78 -4.57 31.10
C THR A 222 -16.59 -4.14 30.22
N ILE A 223 -15.99 -3.03 30.55
CA ILE A 223 -14.82 -2.48 29.83
C ILE A 223 -13.58 -2.93 30.60
N PRO A 224 -12.72 -3.78 30.03
CA PRO A 224 -11.44 -4.11 30.63
C PRO A 224 -10.56 -2.87 30.75
N GLY A 225 -9.82 -2.74 31.83
CA GLY A 225 -8.94 -1.58 32.09
C GLY A 225 -7.61 -1.67 31.36
#